data_62806c2afdc3a9dfb2eb12c9394cd73f
#
_entry.id   62806c2afdc3a9dfb2eb12c9394cd73f
#
_cell.length_a   1.000
_cell.length_b   1.000
_cell.length_c   1.000
_cell.angle_alpha   90.00
_cell.angle_beta   90.00
_cell.angle_gamma   90.00
#
_symmetry.space_group_name_H-M   'P 1'
#
loop_
_entity.id
_entity.type
_entity.pdbx_description
1 polymer ?
#
loop_
_entity_poly.entity_id
_entity_poly.type
_entity_poly.pdbx_seq_one_letter_code
_entity_poly.pdbx_strand_id
1 'polypeptide(L)'
;MKFNSKNTFKSLDSISSSGKEFKIFSLKKAESNGLEGISKLPISLKVLLENLLRHEDGVSVDEKQILAIKDWLKNKKSNTEIAYRPARVLMQDYTGIPAVADLAAMRDAVKNKNKDPEKINPLSTVD
;
A
#
# COMPACT_ATOMS: atom_id res chain seq x y z
N MET A 1 11.97 -7.96 -3.97
CA MET A 1 11.03 -6.84 -4.18
C MET A 1 11.73 -5.54 -3.82
N LYS A 2 11.91 -4.61 -4.76
CA LYS A 2 12.44 -3.27 -4.41
C LYS A 2 11.26 -2.46 -3.85
N PHE A 3 11.34 -2.06 -2.60
CA PHE A 3 10.41 -1.08 -2.05
C PHE A 3 10.77 0.29 -2.61
N ASN A 4 9.84 0.95 -3.28
CA ASN A 4 10.02 2.30 -3.81
C ASN A 4 9.62 3.39 -2.79
N SER A 5 9.51 3.03 -1.50
CA SER A 5 9.20 4.01 -0.47
C SER A 5 10.37 4.96 -0.24
N LYS A 6 10.09 6.25 -0.13
CA LYS A 6 11.04 7.29 0.29
C LYS A 6 11.52 7.07 1.73
N ASN A 7 10.68 6.39 2.53
CA ASN A 7 10.97 6.05 3.92
C ASN A 7 11.37 7.27 4.77
N THR A 8 10.64 8.38 4.60
CA THR A 8 10.90 9.66 5.29
C THR A 8 10.99 9.47 6.81
N PHE A 9 10.13 8.62 7.38
CA PHE A 9 10.11 8.33 8.82
C PHE A 9 11.01 7.16 9.23
N LYS A 10 11.95 6.74 8.39
CA LYS A 10 12.94 5.69 8.67
C LYS A 10 12.34 4.42 9.28
N SER A 11 11.15 4.07 8.81
CA SER A 11 10.34 2.97 9.34
C SER A 11 10.74 1.58 8.80
N LEU A 12 11.50 1.52 7.69
CA LEU A 12 11.93 0.26 7.10
C LEU A 12 12.80 -0.52 8.09
N ASP A 13 12.43 -1.78 8.29
CA ASP A 13 13.08 -2.71 9.22
C ASP A 13 13.05 -4.14 8.66
N SER A 14 13.65 -5.06 9.36
CA SER A 14 13.56 -6.48 9.05
C SER A 14 13.24 -7.31 10.29
N ILE A 15 12.49 -8.37 10.09
CA ILE A 15 12.23 -9.39 11.10
C ILE A 15 12.62 -10.76 10.55
N SER A 16 13.12 -11.61 11.44
CA SER A 16 13.39 -13.01 11.13
C SER A 16 12.27 -13.88 11.69
N SER A 17 11.70 -14.76 10.85
CA SER A 17 10.72 -15.74 11.26
C SER A 17 10.95 -17.04 10.51
N SER A 18 10.98 -18.16 11.22
CA SER A 18 11.21 -19.50 10.64
C SER A 18 12.44 -19.57 9.73
N GLY A 19 13.53 -18.91 10.10
CA GLY A 19 14.78 -18.88 9.33
C GLY A 19 14.75 -18.00 8.06
N LYS A 20 13.68 -17.25 7.85
CA LYS A 20 13.53 -16.31 6.72
C LYS A 20 13.52 -14.87 7.22
N GLU A 21 14.17 -13.99 6.50
CA GLU A 21 14.16 -12.55 6.76
C GLU A 21 13.03 -11.88 5.95
N PHE A 22 12.22 -11.07 6.64
CA PHE A 22 11.13 -10.30 6.04
C PHE A 22 11.38 -8.81 6.27
N LYS A 23 11.18 -8.01 5.23
CA LYS A 23 11.18 -6.55 5.33
C LYS A 23 9.82 -6.06 5.78
N ILE A 24 9.81 -5.18 6.78
CA ILE A 24 8.60 -4.57 7.34
C ILE A 24 8.75 -3.06 7.40
N PHE A 25 7.62 -2.36 7.52
CA PHE A 25 7.58 -0.95 7.89
C PHE A 25 7.14 -0.84 9.35
N SER A 26 8.11 -0.68 10.23
CA SER A 26 7.94 -0.71 11.68
C SER A 26 7.31 0.57 12.19
N LEU A 27 6.09 0.49 12.74
CA LEU A 27 5.44 1.63 13.39
C LEU A 27 6.23 2.12 14.60
N LYS A 28 6.90 1.22 15.32
CA LYS A 28 7.76 1.59 16.46
C LYS A 28 8.93 2.49 16.02
N LYS A 29 9.59 2.14 14.91
CA LYS A 29 10.64 3.00 14.35
C LYS A 29 10.07 4.33 13.84
N ALA A 30 8.93 4.30 13.16
CA ALA A 30 8.25 5.52 12.69
C ALA A 30 7.89 6.45 13.87
N GLU A 31 7.42 5.89 14.99
CA GLU A 31 7.13 6.65 16.20
C GLU A 31 8.36 7.39 16.74
N SER A 32 9.50 6.72 16.78
CA SER A 32 10.77 7.30 17.23
C SER A 32 11.37 8.32 16.22
N ASN A 33 10.86 8.37 14.99
CA ASN A 33 11.38 9.21 13.92
C ASN A 33 10.35 10.25 13.41
N GLY A 34 9.54 10.81 14.31
CA GLY A 34 8.70 11.96 14.01
C GLY A 34 7.19 11.71 14.09
N LEU A 35 6.76 10.45 14.28
CA LEU A 35 5.35 10.10 14.42
C LEU A 35 4.96 9.78 15.88
N GLU A 36 5.36 10.64 16.84
CA GLU A 36 5.14 10.40 18.27
C GLU A 36 3.65 10.16 18.57
N GLY A 37 3.40 9.13 19.41
CA GLY A 37 2.08 8.80 19.92
C GLY A 37 1.26 7.85 19.04
N ILE A 38 1.75 7.44 17.87
CA ILE A 38 1.00 6.55 16.96
C ILE A 38 0.73 5.16 17.54
N SER A 39 1.46 4.75 18.58
CA SER A 39 1.16 3.54 19.34
C SER A 39 -0.25 3.55 19.96
N LYS A 40 -0.83 4.74 20.20
CA LYS A 40 -2.18 4.93 20.73
C LYS A 40 -3.29 4.91 19.65
N LEU A 41 -2.93 4.82 18.37
CA LEU A 41 -3.90 4.74 17.29
C LEU A 41 -4.72 3.43 17.39
N PRO A 42 -6.00 3.46 16.98
CA PRO A 42 -6.76 2.24 16.72
C PRO A 42 -6.04 1.32 15.73
N ILE A 43 -6.25 0.02 15.83
CA ILE A 43 -5.61 -0.98 14.97
C ILE A 43 -5.87 -0.69 13.49
N SER A 44 -7.10 -0.32 13.12
CA SER A 44 -7.46 0.05 11.75
C SER A 44 -6.60 1.20 11.19
N LEU A 45 -6.38 2.26 11.98
CA LEU A 45 -5.53 3.37 11.56
C LEU A 45 -4.03 3.00 11.54
N LYS A 46 -3.59 2.06 12.37
CA LYS A 46 -2.23 1.51 12.29
C LYS A 46 -1.99 0.75 10.98
N VAL A 47 -3.00 -0.02 10.53
CA VAL A 47 -2.93 -0.72 9.22
C VAL A 47 -2.85 0.28 8.07
N LEU A 48 -3.69 1.32 8.09
CA LEU A 48 -3.64 2.38 7.08
C LEU A 48 -2.30 3.14 7.10
N LEU A 49 -1.79 3.46 8.28
CA LEU A 49 -0.50 4.14 8.44
C LEU A 49 0.65 3.29 7.89
N GLU A 50 0.69 2.00 8.21
CA GLU A 50 1.72 1.09 7.67
C GLU A 50 1.65 1.02 6.15
N ASN A 51 0.45 0.99 5.57
CA ASN A 51 0.25 1.01 4.13
C ASN A 51 0.81 2.29 3.49
N LEU A 52 0.55 3.46 4.08
CA LEU A 52 1.12 4.73 3.61
C LEU A 52 2.65 4.74 3.69
N LEU A 53 3.24 4.32 4.82
CA LEU A 53 4.70 4.24 4.99
C LEU A 53 5.35 3.32 3.96
N ARG A 54 4.71 2.20 3.64
CA ARG A 54 5.17 1.24 2.64
C ARG A 54 5.16 1.79 1.23
N HIS A 55 4.20 2.64 0.91
CA HIS A 55 3.95 3.13 -0.45
C HIS A 55 4.24 4.63 -0.64
N GLU A 56 4.96 5.25 0.30
CA GLU A 56 5.37 6.65 0.23
C GLU A 56 6.28 6.89 -0.99
N ASP A 57 5.70 7.41 -2.07
CA ASP A 57 6.42 7.73 -3.31
C ASP A 57 6.61 9.25 -3.52
N GLY A 58 5.90 10.06 -2.72
CA GLY A 58 5.89 11.52 -2.79
C GLY A 58 5.05 12.07 -3.94
N VAL A 59 4.25 11.23 -4.59
CA VAL A 59 3.33 11.58 -5.67
C VAL A 59 1.91 11.13 -5.32
N SER A 60 1.68 9.81 -5.21
CA SER A 60 0.39 9.25 -4.80
C SER A 60 0.25 9.14 -3.29
N VAL A 61 1.34 8.88 -2.60
CA VAL A 61 1.43 8.88 -1.13
C VAL A 61 2.56 9.83 -0.72
N ASP A 62 2.20 10.90 -0.04
CA ASP A 62 3.12 11.90 0.47
C ASP A 62 3.16 11.94 2.01
N GLU A 63 4.11 12.68 2.54
CA GLU A 63 4.29 12.90 3.98
C GLU A 63 3.05 13.51 4.63
N LYS A 64 2.32 14.38 3.92
CA LYS A 64 1.11 15.04 4.42
C LYS A 64 0.00 14.04 4.77
N GLN A 65 -0.18 13.01 3.95
CA GLN A 65 -1.16 11.95 4.20
C GLN A 65 -0.76 11.12 5.44
N ILE A 66 0.54 10.85 5.63
CA ILE A 66 1.06 10.15 6.81
C ILE A 66 0.83 10.97 8.08
N LEU A 67 1.14 12.27 8.03
CA LEU A 67 0.92 13.18 9.16
C LEU A 67 -0.56 13.35 9.50
N ALA A 68 -1.46 13.29 8.51
CA ALA A 68 -2.90 13.36 8.75
C ALA A 68 -3.41 12.21 9.63
N ILE A 69 -2.83 11.01 9.52
CA ILE A 69 -3.13 9.89 10.42
C ILE A 69 -2.65 10.17 11.85
N LYS A 70 -1.45 10.76 12.02
CA LYS A 70 -0.95 11.18 13.33
C LYS A 70 -1.86 12.24 13.96
N ASP A 71 -2.28 13.25 13.20
CA ASP A 71 -3.11 14.35 13.67
C ASP A 71 -4.52 13.89 14.11
N TRP A 72 -4.98 12.78 13.59
CA TRP A 72 -6.23 12.16 14.06
C TRP A 72 -6.19 11.83 15.56
N LEU A 73 -5.01 11.58 16.15
CA LEU A 73 -4.89 11.34 17.61
C LEU A 73 -5.45 12.50 18.42
N LYS A 74 -5.26 13.74 17.98
CA LYS A 74 -5.74 14.94 18.65
C LYS A 74 -7.20 15.24 18.27
N ASN A 75 -7.49 15.23 16.99
CA ASN A 75 -8.73 15.75 16.43
C ASN A 75 -9.87 14.73 16.40
N LYS A 76 -9.56 13.42 16.44
CA LYS A 76 -10.50 12.28 16.28
C LYS A 76 -11.33 12.34 15.00
N LYS A 77 -10.94 13.19 14.06
CA LYS A 77 -11.54 13.37 12.72
C LYS A 77 -10.46 13.83 11.76
N SER A 78 -10.67 13.60 10.48
CA SER A 78 -9.84 14.13 9.39
C SER A 78 -10.70 14.40 8.18
N ASN A 79 -10.37 15.46 7.44
CA ASN A 79 -10.94 15.78 6.13
C ASN A 79 -9.89 15.56 5.02
N THR A 80 -8.75 14.96 5.35
CA THR A 80 -7.69 14.66 4.39
C THR A 80 -7.97 13.29 3.78
N GLU A 81 -8.07 13.25 2.47
CA GLU A 81 -8.08 11.99 1.73
C GLU A 81 -6.70 11.35 1.78
N ILE A 82 -6.66 10.04 1.92
CA ILE A 82 -5.44 9.26 1.91
C ILE A 82 -5.51 8.19 0.82
N ALA A 83 -4.39 7.91 0.18
CA ALA A 83 -4.27 6.80 -0.74
C ALA A 83 -4.21 5.48 0.04
N TYR A 84 -4.76 4.41 -0.55
CA TYR A 84 -4.64 3.06 -0.03
C TYR A 84 -4.33 2.09 -1.16
N ARG A 85 -3.30 1.27 -0.98
CA ARG A 85 -2.92 0.22 -1.94
C ARG A 85 -3.14 -1.15 -1.31
N PRO A 86 -4.22 -1.85 -1.68
CA PRO A 86 -4.48 -3.18 -1.15
C PRO A 86 -3.38 -4.15 -1.61
N ALA A 87 -2.99 -5.06 -0.72
CA ALA A 87 -2.07 -6.14 -1.07
C ALA A 87 -2.78 -7.23 -1.90
N ARG A 88 -4.10 -7.34 -1.74
CA ARG A 88 -4.93 -8.38 -2.34
C ARG A 88 -6.36 -7.86 -2.51
N VAL A 89 -6.99 -8.22 -3.61
CA VAL A 89 -8.38 -7.87 -3.93
C VAL A 89 -9.17 -9.16 -4.09
N LEU A 90 -10.26 -9.30 -3.34
CA LEU A 90 -11.23 -10.37 -3.52
C LEU A 90 -12.38 -9.86 -4.38
N MET A 91 -12.64 -10.55 -5.47
CA MET A 91 -13.80 -10.27 -6.33
C MET A 91 -14.82 -11.40 -6.21
N GLN A 92 -16.09 -11.04 -6.17
CA GLN A 92 -17.17 -12.01 -6.31
C GLN A 92 -17.36 -12.41 -7.79
N ASP A 93 -18.10 -13.48 -8.06
CA ASP A 93 -18.29 -14.03 -9.41
C ASP A 93 -18.86 -12.98 -10.40
N TYR A 94 -19.80 -12.15 -9.99
CA TYR A 94 -20.37 -11.13 -10.86
C TYR A 94 -19.40 -10.02 -11.22
N THR A 95 -18.56 -9.58 -10.30
CA THR A 95 -17.56 -8.53 -10.54
C THR A 95 -16.31 -9.10 -11.23
N GLY A 96 -15.97 -10.35 -10.96
CA GLY A 96 -14.79 -11.01 -11.51
C GLY A 96 -14.91 -11.25 -13.01
N ILE A 97 -16.07 -11.63 -13.53
CA ILE A 97 -16.26 -11.93 -14.96
C ILE A 97 -15.97 -10.70 -15.84
N PRO A 98 -16.53 -9.50 -15.61
CA PRO A 98 -16.17 -8.31 -16.39
C PRO A 98 -14.69 -7.96 -16.29
N ALA A 99 -14.09 -8.04 -15.10
CA ALA A 99 -12.67 -7.73 -14.92
C ALA A 99 -11.76 -8.68 -15.72
N VAL A 100 -12.06 -9.97 -15.75
CA VAL A 100 -11.32 -10.96 -16.56
C VAL A 100 -11.51 -10.70 -18.05
N ALA A 101 -12.73 -10.36 -18.49
CA ALA A 101 -13.01 -10.02 -19.88
C ALA A 101 -12.22 -8.78 -20.33
N ASP A 102 -12.14 -7.74 -19.51
CA ASP A 102 -11.37 -6.52 -19.79
C ASP A 102 -9.87 -6.82 -19.87
N LEU A 103 -9.33 -7.62 -18.95
CA LEU A 103 -7.92 -8.03 -18.99
C LEU A 103 -7.61 -8.86 -20.24
N ALA A 104 -8.51 -9.75 -20.65
CA ALA A 104 -8.35 -10.53 -21.88
C ALA A 104 -8.34 -9.61 -23.11
N ALA A 105 -9.28 -8.67 -23.21
CA ALA A 105 -9.33 -7.69 -24.29
C ALA A 105 -8.08 -6.81 -24.33
N MET A 106 -7.56 -6.40 -23.19
CA MET A 106 -6.30 -5.64 -23.11
C MET A 106 -5.10 -6.47 -23.60
N ARG A 107 -5.03 -7.75 -23.25
CA ARG A 107 -3.99 -8.67 -23.74
C ARG A 107 -4.05 -8.83 -25.26
N ASP A 108 -5.23 -9.00 -25.81
CA ASP A 108 -5.42 -9.09 -27.26
C ASP A 108 -5.00 -7.81 -27.97
N ALA A 109 -5.38 -6.64 -27.45
CA ALA A 109 -4.97 -5.36 -28.00
C ALA A 109 -3.45 -5.17 -27.99
N VAL A 110 -2.76 -5.60 -26.93
CA VAL A 110 -1.29 -5.55 -26.84
C VAL A 110 -0.63 -6.51 -27.81
N LYS A 111 -1.16 -7.74 -27.96
CA LYS A 111 -0.70 -8.75 -28.91
C LYS A 111 -0.84 -8.26 -30.35
N ASN A 112 -1.97 -7.64 -30.69
CA ASN A 112 -2.21 -7.07 -32.03
C ASN A 112 -1.23 -5.94 -32.38
N LYS A 113 -0.60 -5.34 -31.39
CA LYS A 113 0.49 -4.35 -31.57
C LYS A 113 1.89 -4.97 -31.51
N ASN A 114 2.01 -6.29 -31.62
CA ASN A 114 3.27 -7.04 -31.52
C ASN A 114 4.03 -6.74 -30.21
N LYS A 115 3.31 -6.54 -29.12
CA LYS A 115 3.86 -6.38 -27.77
C LYS A 115 3.55 -7.61 -26.92
N ASP A 116 4.28 -7.75 -25.83
CA ASP A 116 4.16 -8.88 -24.91
C ASP A 116 2.87 -8.79 -24.06
N PRO A 117 1.86 -9.66 -24.25
CA PRO A 117 0.62 -9.63 -23.51
C PRO A 117 0.77 -10.04 -22.03
N GLU A 118 1.84 -10.77 -21.67
CA GLU A 118 2.11 -11.20 -20.29
C GLU A 118 2.41 -10.02 -19.35
N LYS A 119 2.68 -8.83 -19.90
CA LYS A 119 2.82 -7.60 -19.12
C LYS A 119 1.50 -7.03 -18.61
N ILE A 120 0.38 -7.50 -19.14
CA ILE A 120 -0.96 -7.07 -18.71
C ILE A 120 -1.44 -7.96 -17.57
N ASN A 121 -1.27 -7.46 -16.36
CA ASN A 121 -1.70 -8.11 -15.13
C ASN A 121 -2.22 -7.05 -14.14
N PRO A 122 -3.13 -7.41 -13.22
CA PRO A 122 -3.50 -6.52 -12.12
C PRO A 122 -2.28 -6.11 -11.30
N LEU A 123 -2.26 -4.84 -10.83
CA LEU A 123 -1.20 -4.35 -9.95
C LEU A 123 -1.23 -5.00 -8.56
N SER A 124 -2.42 -5.33 -8.08
CA SER A 124 -2.64 -6.10 -6.85
C SER A 124 -3.11 -7.50 -7.20
N THR A 125 -2.71 -8.50 -6.41
CA THR A 125 -3.22 -9.85 -6.55
C THR A 125 -4.75 -9.87 -6.44
N VAL A 126 -5.41 -10.58 -7.35
CA VAL A 126 -6.86 -10.72 -7.41
C VAL A 126 -7.24 -12.18 -7.25
N ASP A 127 -8.24 -12.45 -6.41
CA ASP A 127 -8.86 -13.76 -6.19
C ASP A 127 -10.34 -13.73 -6.60
#